data_4242a28f0ac144f708274d322f49916b
#
_entry.id   4242a28f0ac144f708274d322f49916b
#
_cell.length_a   1.000
_cell.length_b   1.000
_cell.length_c   1.000
_cell.angle_alpha   90.00
_cell.angle_beta   90.00
_cell.angle_gamma   90.00
#
_symmetry.space_group_name_H-M   'P 1'
#
loop_
_entity.id
_entity.type
_entity.pdbx_description
1 polymer ?
#
loop_
_entity_poly.entity_id
_entity_poly.type
_entity_poly.pdbx_seq_one_letter_code
_entity_poly.pdbx_strand_id
1 'polypeptide(L)'
;MSVETLHKVILHPFIQESLASLKAMTGLDGYAGDPFIDQVEDFRFKGYAVCSDMTGQLDGVVLMHHYEETAVAVGQAVQQALVGECNINGELDEDLIAALAEWGNTIVGRATHMLQKHNLGFEFASPHVALDLQDMGPYLLGVKEIVTVPVHIEDAGRYYFNLLVRDANQDAELAPVDNISDAYLIPPPTEGTPVPKDALIMSVDDSSLIRRAMHRLLTEMGYTNIITADDGDSAIETMKTHKPDFVFMDVVMKRLNGDDALAQMRELDAATPIVMLSSVTDSNTIERCKTLGAHGFVFKPLNADSGKQVLASYLVV
;
A
#
# COMPACT_ATOMS: atom_id res chain seq x y z
N MET A 1 18.91 -18.63 12.24
CA MET A 1 18.32 -18.88 10.90
C MET A 1 19.38 -18.53 9.87
N SER A 2 19.49 -19.23 8.73
CA SER A 2 20.52 -18.88 7.73
C SER A 2 20.07 -17.70 6.87
N VAL A 3 21.04 -16.94 6.29
CA VAL A 3 20.79 -15.85 5.33
C VAL A 3 19.88 -16.31 4.19
N GLU A 4 20.13 -17.49 3.67
CA GLU A 4 19.34 -18.09 2.60
C GLU A 4 17.86 -18.30 3.03
N THR A 5 17.63 -18.71 4.27
CA THR A 5 16.29 -18.89 4.82
C THR A 5 15.58 -17.55 4.99
N LEU A 6 16.25 -16.55 5.58
CA LEU A 6 15.71 -15.19 5.76
C LEU A 6 15.37 -14.54 4.43
N HIS A 7 16.24 -14.64 3.44
CA HIS A 7 15.99 -14.14 2.09
C HIS A 7 14.78 -14.82 1.45
N LYS A 8 14.78 -16.14 1.39
CA LYS A 8 13.72 -16.90 0.68
C LYS A 8 12.37 -16.80 1.35
N VAL A 9 12.32 -16.76 2.67
CA VAL A 9 11.07 -16.79 3.41
C VAL A 9 10.50 -15.38 3.58
N ILE A 10 11.32 -14.40 3.94
CA ILE A 10 10.85 -13.06 4.32
C ILE A 10 10.97 -12.09 3.15
N LEU A 11 12.17 -11.91 2.57
CA LEU A 11 12.36 -10.87 1.55
C LEU A 11 11.81 -11.22 0.18
N HIS A 12 11.80 -12.50 -0.21
CA HIS A 12 11.38 -12.92 -1.54
C HIS A 12 9.95 -12.48 -1.91
N PRO A 13 8.92 -12.59 -1.04
CA PRO A 13 7.59 -12.06 -1.31
C PRO A 13 7.58 -10.55 -1.59
N PHE A 14 8.31 -9.75 -0.82
CA PHE A 14 8.41 -8.30 -1.03
C PHE A 14 9.07 -7.97 -2.37
N ILE A 15 10.14 -8.68 -2.71
CA ILE A 15 10.87 -8.49 -3.98
C ILE A 15 9.97 -8.86 -5.16
N GLN A 16 9.29 -10.00 -5.09
CA GLN A 16 8.37 -10.42 -6.16
C GLN A 16 7.23 -9.43 -6.37
N GLU A 17 6.59 -8.98 -5.29
CA GLU A 17 5.51 -8.00 -5.37
C GLU A 17 6.00 -6.65 -5.89
N SER A 18 7.20 -6.21 -5.51
CA SER A 18 7.77 -4.96 -6.02
C SER A 18 8.00 -5.00 -7.52
N LEU A 19 8.61 -6.07 -8.02
CA LEU A 19 8.84 -6.26 -9.45
C LEU A 19 7.54 -6.43 -10.24
N ALA A 20 6.62 -7.24 -9.75
CA ALA A 20 5.34 -7.50 -10.39
C ALA A 20 4.47 -6.22 -10.46
N SER A 21 4.37 -5.47 -9.35
CA SER A 21 3.60 -4.23 -9.30
C SER A 21 4.23 -3.14 -10.15
N LEU A 22 5.55 -2.97 -10.12
CA LEU A 22 6.25 -1.99 -10.94
C LEU A 22 6.04 -2.26 -12.43
N LYS A 23 6.24 -3.51 -12.86
CA LYS A 23 6.00 -3.91 -14.25
C LYS A 23 4.55 -3.68 -14.68
N ALA A 24 3.59 -4.07 -13.84
CA ALA A 24 2.17 -3.91 -14.14
C ALA A 24 1.75 -2.43 -14.23
N MET A 25 2.35 -1.55 -13.42
CA MET A 25 2.02 -0.12 -13.41
C MET A 25 2.74 0.67 -14.50
N THR A 26 4.02 0.42 -14.68
CA THR A 26 4.92 1.30 -15.46
C THR A 26 5.47 0.66 -16.72
N GLY A 27 5.41 -0.66 -16.85
CA GLY A 27 6.06 -1.42 -17.90
C GLY A 27 7.56 -1.66 -17.66
N LEU A 28 8.16 -1.10 -16.61
CA LEU A 28 9.58 -1.30 -16.30
C LEU A 28 9.84 -2.75 -15.86
N ASP A 29 10.84 -3.35 -16.46
CA ASP A 29 11.34 -4.68 -16.08
C ASP A 29 12.50 -4.58 -15.09
N GLY A 30 12.67 -5.64 -14.30
CA GLY A 30 13.77 -5.72 -13.34
C GLY A 30 13.99 -7.13 -12.83
N TYR A 31 15.07 -7.31 -12.08
CA TYR A 31 15.45 -8.59 -11.48
C TYR A 31 16.16 -8.39 -10.15
N ALA A 32 16.04 -9.39 -9.28
CA ALA A 32 16.77 -9.43 -8.02
C ALA A 32 18.19 -9.98 -8.24
N GLY A 33 19.17 -9.36 -7.59
CA GLY A 33 20.53 -9.91 -7.49
C GLY A 33 20.68 -10.88 -6.32
N ASP A 34 21.91 -11.33 -6.09
CA ASP A 34 22.21 -12.27 -5.01
C ASP A 34 22.15 -11.58 -3.64
N PRO A 35 21.57 -12.23 -2.62
CA PRO A 35 21.54 -11.72 -1.25
C PRO A 35 22.94 -11.75 -0.61
N PHE A 36 23.23 -10.76 0.23
CA PHE A 36 24.43 -10.71 1.04
C PHE A 36 24.17 -10.15 2.44
N ILE A 37 25.10 -10.41 3.37
CA ILE A 37 25.09 -9.82 4.70
C ILE A 37 25.86 -8.50 4.63
N ASP A 38 25.22 -7.44 5.09
CA ASP A 38 25.82 -6.13 5.29
C ASP A 38 26.23 -5.95 6.75
N GLN A 39 27.33 -5.28 7.00
CA GLN A 39 27.73 -4.94 8.36
C GLN A 39 26.95 -3.70 8.82
N VAL A 40 26.43 -3.73 10.04
CA VAL A 40 25.61 -2.62 10.58
C VAL A 40 26.40 -1.29 10.56
N GLU A 41 27.72 -1.37 10.83
CA GLU A 41 28.61 -0.21 10.83
C GLU A 41 28.86 0.35 9.42
N ASP A 42 28.72 -0.49 8.40
CA ASP A 42 28.93 -0.12 6.99
C ASP A 42 27.64 0.30 6.30
N PHE A 43 26.49 0.07 6.91
CA PHE A 43 25.22 0.45 6.35
C PHE A 43 25.16 1.97 6.13
N ARG A 44 24.82 2.38 4.91
CA ARG A 44 24.72 3.77 4.51
C ARG A 44 23.34 4.03 3.95
N PHE A 45 22.66 4.99 4.56
CA PHE A 45 21.38 5.47 4.10
C PHE A 45 21.54 6.80 3.37
N LYS A 46 21.05 6.86 2.13
CA LYS A 46 20.93 8.09 1.33
C LYS A 46 19.73 7.95 0.39
N GLY A 47 18.85 8.94 0.41
CA GLY A 47 17.72 9.00 -0.51
C GLY A 47 16.39 8.68 0.17
N TYR A 48 15.72 7.65 -0.26
CA TYR A 48 14.35 7.34 0.13
C TYR A 48 14.22 5.90 0.61
N ALA A 49 13.48 5.69 1.69
CA ALA A 49 13.11 4.34 2.12
C ALA A 49 11.67 4.23 2.59
N VAL A 50 11.10 3.04 2.39
CA VAL A 50 9.88 2.58 3.06
C VAL A 50 10.29 1.54 4.09
N CYS A 51 9.94 1.78 5.35
CA CYS A 51 10.27 0.96 6.50
C CYS A 51 9.00 0.34 7.09
N SER A 52 9.03 -0.95 7.41
CA SER A 52 7.96 -1.63 8.14
C SER A 52 8.56 -2.47 9.26
N ASP A 53 8.23 -2.16 10.51
CA ASP A 53 8.60 -3.01 11.65
C ASP A 53 7.90 -4.37 11.52
N MET A 54 8.65 -5.41 11.87
CA MET A 54 8.19 -6.79 11.84
C MET A 54 8.39 -7.43 13.20
N THR A 55 7.37 -8.15 13.67
CA THR A 55 7.38 -8.90 14.92
C THR A 55 6.90 -10.33 14.71
N GLY A 56 6.96 -11.15 15.76
CA GLY A 56 6.55 -12.55 15.73
C GLY A 56 7.73 -13.50 15.86
N GLN A 57 7.99 -14.33 14.87
CA GLN A 57 9.11 -15.28 14.92
C GLN A 57 10.48 -14.62 14.78
N LEU A 58 10.52 -13.42 14.25
CA LEU A 58 11.69 -12.57 14.14
C LEU A 58 11.28 -11.14 14.46
N ASP A 59 12.09 -10.46 15.27
CA ASP A 59 11.97 -9.01 15.49
C ASP A 59 12.94 -8.28 14.57
N GLY A 60 12.43 -7.36 13.77
CA GLY A 60 13.24 -6.66 12.79
C GLY A 60 12.49 -5.59 12.01
N VAL A 61 13.08 -5.20 10.90
CA VAL A 61 12.50 -4.22 9.97
C VAL A 61 12.71 -4.70 8.54
N VAL A 62 11.67 -4.66 7.74
CA VAL A 62 11.81 -4.73 6.29
C VAL A 62 11.93 -3.31 5.75
N LEU A 63 12.97 -3.08 4.98
CA LEU A 63 13.32 -1.79 4.42
C LEU A 63 13.44 -1.90 2.90
N MET A 64 12.71 -1.08 2.17
CA MET A 64 12.89 -0.86 0.74
C MET A 64 13.61 0.47 0.54
N HIS A 65 14.88 0.42 0.17
CA HIS A 65 15.78 1.58 0.14
C HIS A 65 16.19 1.93 -1.28
N HIS A 66 15.98 3.18 -1.67
CA HIS A 66 16.36 3.75 -2.96
C HIS A 66 17.39 4.86 -2.77
N TYR A 67 18.45 4.84 -3.56
CA TYR A 67 19.24 6.05 -3.74
C TYR A 67 18.45 7.10 -4.52
N GLU A 68 18.77 8.37 -4.31
CA GLU A 68 17.97 9.49 -4.81
C GLU A 68 17.68 9.41 -6.32
N GLU A 69 18.70 9.11 -7.14
CA GLU A 69 18.52 8.97 -8.59
C GLU A 69 17.52 7.88 -8.96
N THR A 70 17.57 6.72 -8.30
CA THR A 70 16.60 5.63 -8.52
C THR A 70 15.23 5.99 -7.96
N ALA A 71 15.15 6.64 -6.80
CA ALA A 71 13.90 7.13 -6.24
C ALA A 71 13.18 8.08 -7.19
N VAL A 72 13.91 9.03 -7.79
CA VAL A 72 13.36 9.94 -8.79
C VAL A 72 12.86 9.18 -10.02
N ALA A 73 13.68 8.30 -10.61
CA ALA A 73 13.32 7.57 -11.84
C ALA A 73 12.09 6.66 -11.62
N VAL A 74 12.09 5.87 -10.55
CA VAL A 74 10.96 4.98 -10.22
C VAL A 74 9.74 5.81 -9.81
N GLY A 75 9.91 6.86 -9.00
CA GLY A 75 8.84 7.76 -8.58
C GLY A 75 8.14 8.41 -9.77
N GLN A 76 8.90 8.91 -10.75
CA GLN A 76 8.35 9.49 -11.98
C GLN A 76 7.53 8.46 -12.78
N ALA A 77 8.04 7.25 -12.93
CA ALA A 77 7.32 6.18 -13.64
C ALA A 77 6.01 5.81 -12.92
N VAL A 78 6.04 5.69 -11.59
CA VAL A 78 4.86 5.41 -10.77
C VAL A 78 3.87 6.58 -10.81
N GLN A 79 4.32 7.82 -10.65
CA GLN A 79 3.48 9.02 -10.73
C GLN A 79 2.79 9.13 -12.10
N GLN A 80 3.55 8.94 -13.18
CA GLN A 80 3.02 8.91 -14.54
C GLN A 80 1.92 7.85 -14.70
N ALA A 81 2.12 6.68 -14.13
CA ALA A 81 1.13 5.60 -14.18
C ALA A 81 -0.14 5.94 -13.38
N LEU A 82 -0.01 6.60 -12.23
CA LEU A 82 -1.14 6.94 -11.36
C LEU A 82 -1.95 8.12 -11.87
N VAL A 83 -1.29 9.24 -12.20
CA VAL A 83 -1.98 10.50 -12.54
C VAL A 83 -1.86 10.91 -14.01
N GLY A 84 -1.03 10.24 -14.82
CA GLY A 84 -0.86 10.49 -16.24
C GLY A 84 0.08 11.65 -16.58
N GLU A 85 0.72 12.21 -15.58
CA GLU A 85 1.75 13.26 -15.70
C GLU A 85 2.80 13.02 -14.62
N CYS A 86 4.02 13.47 -14.85
CA CYS A 86 5.09 13.41 -13.85
C CYS A 86 5.91 14.68 -13.86
N ASN A 87 6.51 14.99 -12.72
CA ASN A 87 7.49 16.07 -12.61
C ASN A 87 8.82 15.63 -13.26
N ILE A 88 9.34 16.44 -14.17
CA ILE A 88 10.58 16.15 -14.90
C ILE A 88 11.80 16.90 -14.34
N ASN A 89 11.68 17.59 -13.20
CA ASN A 89 12.74 18.43 -12.65
C ASN A 89 13.94 17.65 -12.12
N GLY A 90 13.86 16.32 -12.02
CA GLY A 90 14.98 15.47 -11.57
C GLY A 90 15.26 15.51 -10.08
N GLU A 91 14.39 16.10 -9.30
CA GLU A 91 14.48 16.19 -7.83
C GLU A 91 13.37 15.38 -7.18
N LEU A 92 13.65 14.81 -6.00
CA LEU A 92 12.68 14.06 -5.22
C LEU A 92 11.75 15.03 -4.48
N ASP A 93 10.64 15.39 -5.10
CA ASP A 93 9.62 16.27 -4.54
C ASP A 93 8.52 15.54 -3.76
N GLU A 94 7.60 16.27 -3.17
CA GLU A 94 6.52 15.73 -2.35
C GLU A 94 5.59 14.77 -3.15
N ASP A 95 5.35 15.04 -4.43
CA ASP A 95 4.51 14.21 -5.29
C ASP A 95 5.21 12.87 -5.64
N LEU A 96 6.53 12.89 -5.88
CA LEU A 96 7.30 11.67 -6.10
C LEU A 96 7.42 10.83 -4.83
N ILE A 97 7.61 11.49 -3.68
CA ILE A 97 7.62 10.84 -2.37
C ILE A 97 6.26 10.16 -2.11
N ALA A 98 5.16 10.84 -2.39
CA ALA A 98 3.82 10.28 -2.25
C ALA A 98 3.58 9.08 -3.19
N ALA A 99 4.06 9.15 -4.44
CA ALA A 99 3.97 8.05 -5.40
C ALA A 99 4.74 6.80 -4.93
N LEU A 100 5.97 7.00 -4.46
CA LEU A 100 6.80 5.93 -3.92
C LEU A 100 6.23 5.35 -2.62
N ALA A 101 5.66 6.20 -1.75
CA ALA A 101 5.00 5.77 -0.51
C ALA A 101 3.80 4.86 -0.83
N GLU A 102 2.95 5.24 -1.78
CA GLU A 102 1.80 4.43 -2.18
C GLU A 102 2.21 3.10 -2.81
N TRP A 103 3.25 3.11 -3.65
CA TRP A 103 3.81 1.89 -4.19
C TRP A 103 4.40 1.00 -3.09
N GLY A 104 5.17 1.56 -2.16
CA GLY A 104 5.73 0.85 -1.01
C GLY A 104 4.66 0.25 -0.10
N ASN A 105 3.61 1.01 0.22
CA ASN A 105 2.47 0.52 1.00
C ASN A 105 1.80 -0.68 0.33
N THR A 106 1.64 -0.62 -0.99
CA THR A 106 1.10 -1.74 -1.77
C THR A 106 1.98 -2.99 -1.68
N ILE A 107 3.30 -2.84 -1.83
CA ILE A 107 4.24 -3.96 -1.73
C ILE A 107 4.16 -4.59 -0.34
N VAL A 108 4.24 -3.78 0.71
CA VAL A 108 4.18 -4.29 2.08
C VAL A 108 2.86 -5.01 2.34
N GLY A 109 1.72 -4.41 1.97
CA GLY A 109 0.41 -5.03 2.14
C GLY A 109 0.30 -6.39 1.45
N ARG A 110 0.67 -6.47 0.17
CA ARG A 110 0.58 -7.73 -0.60
C ARG A 110 1.56 -8.79 -0.15
N ALA A 111 2.81 -8.42 0.12
CA ALA A 111 3.81 -9.35 0.63
C ALA A 111 3.42 -9.90 2.01
N THR A 112 2.88 -9.05 2.89
CA THR A 112 2.35 -9.46 4.20
C THR A 112 1.22 -10.48 4.05
N HIS A 113 0.28 -10.22 3.13
CA HIS A 113 -0.78 -11.18 2.83
C HIS A 113 -0.24 -12.54 2.35
N MET A 114 0.77 -12.54 1.49
CA MET A 114 1.42 -13.78 1.05
C MET A 114 2.06 -14.53 2.22
N LEU A 115 2.75 -13.82 3.11
CA LEU A 115 3.38 -14.40 4.30
C LEU A 115 2.35 -14.97 5.28
N GLN A 116 1.24 -14.28 5.50
CA GLN A 116 0.11 -14.76 6.32
C GLN A 116 -0.52 -16.03 5.71
N LYS A 117 -0.74 -16.04 4.40
CA LYS A 117 -1.27 -17.22 3.68
C LYS A 117 -0.39 -18.46 3.82
N HIS A 118 0.90 -18.28 4.02
CA HIS A 118 1.87 -19.35 4.26
C HIS A 118 2.12 -19.68 5.74
N ASN A 119 1.34 -19.12 6.65
CA ASN A 119 1.38 -19.40 8.10
C ASN A 119 2.74 -19.12 8.76
N LEU A 120 3.43 -18.08 8.34
CA LEU A 120 4.78 -17.82 8.80
C LEU A 120 4.86 -17.02 10.12
N GLY A 121 3.73 -16.69 10.74
CA GLY A 121 3.67 -16.09 12.08
C GLY A 121 4.39 -14.75 12.22
N PHE A 122 4.40 -13.93 11.15
CA PHE A 122 4.94 -12.58 11.16
C PHE A 122 3.81 -11.54 11.16
N GLU A 123 4.01 -10.49 11.94
CA GLU A 123 3.16 -9.30 11.94
C GLU A 123 3.98 -8.11 11.46
N PHE A 124 3.38 -7.26 10.63
CA PHE A 124 4.03 -6.08 10.08
C PHE A 124 3.25 -4.83 10.49
N ALA A 125 3.97 -3.82 10.96
CA ALA A 125 3.40 -2.50 11.21
C ALA A 125 3.11 -1.77 9.89
N SER A 126 2.25 -0.75 9.97
CA SER A 126 2.02 0.16 8.84
C SER A 126 3.34 0.75 8.35
N PRO A 127 3.58 0.79 7.04
CA PRO A 127 4.83 1.30 6.50
C PRO A 127 5.01 2.80 6.79
N HIS A 128 6.26 3.20 6.98
CA HIS A 128 6.66 4.59 7.18
C HIS A 128 7.74 4.97 6.16
N VAL A 129 7.73 6.22 5.76
CA VAL A 129 8.75 6.80 4.88
C VAL A 129 9.87 7.38 5.72
N ALA A 130 11.11 7.11 5.33
CA ALA A 130 12.31 7.73 5.87
C ALA A 130 13.07 8.44 4.74
N LEU A 131 13.44 9.69 4.96
CA LEU A 131 14.12 10.53 3.98
C LEU A 131 15.56 10.87 4.40
N ASP A 132 15.88 10.68 5.67
CA ASP A 132 17.22 10.95 6.20
C ASP A 132 17.62 9.98 7.31
N LEU A 133 18.85 10.13 7.81
CA LEU A 133 19.37 9.30 8.91
C LEU A 133 18.65 9.53 10.24
N GLN A 134 18.01 10.67 10.44
CA GLN A 134 17.25 10.96 11.65
C GLN A 134 15.97 10.13 11.66
N ASP A 135 15.29 10.06 10.54
CA ASP A 135 14.11 9.19 10.33
C ASP A 135 14.48 7.71 10.48
N MET A 136 15.66 7.33 9.99
CA MET A 136 16.15 5.94 10.06
C MET A 136 16.62 5.52 11.46
N GLY A 137 16.99 6.46 12.33
CA GLY A 137 17.57 6.17 13.65
C GLY A 137 16.77 5.16 14.48
N PRO A 138 15.46 5.30 14.64
CA PRO A 138 14.63 4.35 15.40
C PRO A 138 14.68 2.91 14.85
N TYR A 139 14.74 2.76 13.52
CA TYR A 139 14.75 1.45 12.85
C TYR A 139 16.09 0.73 12.97
N LEU A 140 17.20 1.47 13.10
CA LEU A 140 18.53 0.90 13.28
C LEU A 140 18.85 0.49 14.73
N LEU A 141 18.03 0.90 15.70
CA LEU A 141 18.24 0.61 17.10
C LEU A 141 18.14 -0.90 17.36
N GLY A 142 19.21 -1.47 17.95
CA GLY A 142 19.27 -2.89 18.32
C GLY A 142 19.46 -3.86 17.16
N VAL A 143 19.67 -3.36 15.94
CA VAL A 143 19.97 -4.20 14.76
C VAL A 143 21.31 -4.92 14.95
N LYS A 144 21.30 -6.23 14.74
CA LYS A 144 22.47 -7.12 14.88
C LYS A 144 23.01 -7.60 13.54
N GLU A 145 22.15 -7.74 12.55
CA GLU A 145 22.47 -8.26 11.23
C GLU A 145 21.59 -7.59 10.17
N ILE A 146 22.13 -7.36 8.99
CA ILE A 146 21.40 -6.81 7.85
C ILE A 146 21.56 -7.77 6.67
N VAL A 147 20.44 -8.31 6.19
CA VAL A 147 20.39 -9.07 4.95
C VAL A 147 19.96 -8.13 3.84
N THR A 148 20.79 -7.96 2.83
CA THR A 148 20.57 -7.03 1.71
C THR A 148 20.39 -7.79 0.41
N VAL A 149 19.38 -7.39 -0.38
CA VAL A 149 19.15 -7.90 -1.74
C VAL A 149 19.04 -6.71 -2.69
N PRO A 150 19.96 -6.57 -3.65
CA PRO A 150 19.83 -5.56 -4.69
C PRO A 150 18.73 -5.94 -5.68
N VAL A 151 17.93 -4.96 -6.09
CA VAL A 151 16.94 -5.11 -7.16
C VAL A 151 17.29 -4.14 -8.26
N HIS A 152 17.57 -4.67 -9.44
CA HIS A 152 17.94 -3.90 -10.63
C HIS A 152 16.70 -3.61 -11.46
N ILE A 153 16.52 -2.37 -11.86
CA ILE A 153 15.44 -1.92 -12.75
C ILE A 153 16.07 -1.42 -14.04
N GLU A 154 15.61 -1.93 -15.17
CA GLU A 154 16.09 -1.51 -16.47
C GLU A 154 15.87 -0.01 -16.66
N ASP A 155 16.90 0.70 -17.10
CA ASP A 155 16.93 2.14 -17.35
C ASP A 155 16.63 3.05 -16.13
N ALA A 156 16.38 2.50 -14.93
CA ALA A 156 16.07 3.27 -13.72
C ALA A 156 17.05 3.05 -12.56
N GLY A 157 18.06 2.19 -12.73
CA GLY A 157 19.07 1.94 -11.72
C GLY A 157 18.76 0.78 -10.78
N ARG A 158 19.00 0.92 -9.48
CA ARG A 158 18.76 -0.15 -8.51
C ARG A 158 18.31 0.39 -7.16
N TYR A 159 17.51 -0.39 -6.47
CA TYR A 159 17.17 -0.20 -5.07
C TYR A 159 17.47 -1.50 -4.30
N TYR A 160 17.27 -1.46 -2.99
CA TYR A 160 17.64 -2.57 -2.11
C TYR A 160 16.48 -2.94 -1.22
N PHE A 161 16.25 -4.23 -1.06
CA PHE A 161 15.53 -4.74 0.09
C PHE A 161 16.53 -5.10 1.18
N ASN A 162 16.29 -4.56 2.38
CA ASN A 162 17.08 -4.88 3.55
C ASN A 162 16.16 -5.50 4.61
N LEU A 163 16.57 -6.59 5.21
CA LEU A 163 16.00 -7.13 6.42
C LEU A 163 16.96 -6.81 7.57
N LEU A 164 16.56 -5.90 8.43
CA LEU A 164 17.29 -5.50 9.61
C LEU A 164 16.84 -6.40 10.76
N VAL A 165 17.71 -7.31 11.21
CA VAL A 165 17.40 -8.30 12.24
C VAL A 165 17.83 -7.76 13.61
N ARG A 166 16.89 -7.64 14.56
CA ARG A 166 17.14 -7.24 15.94
C ARG A 166 17.29 -8.45 16.84
N ASP A 167 16.31 -9.36 16.85
CA ASP A 167 16.35 -10.60 17.61
C ASP A 167 15.69 -11.73 16.82
N ALA A 168 16.33 -12.90 16.82
CA ALA A 168 15.75 -14.10 16.27
C ALA A 168 15.35 -15.02 17.42
N ASN A 169 14.10 -15.37 17.53
CA ASN A 169 13.65 -16.38 18.46
C ASN A 169 14.18 -17.73 17.99
N GLN A 170 15.21 -18.26 18.67
CA GLN A 170 15.92 -19.47 18.24
C GLN A 170 15.07 -20.76 18.35
N ASP A 171 13.98 -20.71 19.15
CA ASP A 171 13.10 -21.84 19.42
C ASP A 171 11.72 -21.71 18.72
N ALA A 172 11.53 -20.75 17.81
CA ALA A 172 10.27 -20.58 17.10
C ALA A 172 10.07 -21.72 16.10
N GLU A 173 9.28 -22.72 16.49
CA GLU A 173 8.63 -23.62 15.54
C GLU A 173 7.58 -22.81 14.75
N LEU A 174 7.57 -22.98 13.42
CA LEU A 174 6.54 -22.42 12.55
C LEU A 174 5.17 -22.99 12.95
N ALA A 175 4.45 -22.29 13.83
CA ALA A 175 3.12 -22.71 14.21
C ALA A 175 2.15 -22.47 13.04
N PRO A 176 1.27 -23.43 12.72
CA PRO A 176 0.25 -23.19 11.70
C PRO A 176 -0.72 -22.12 12.19
N VAL A 177 -0.82 -21.03 11.45
CA VAL A 177 -1.87 -20.02 11.58
C VAL A 177 -2.97 -20.38 10.61
N ASP A 178 -4.23 -20.33 11.01
CA ASP A 178 -5.35 -20.75 10.19
C ASP A 178 -5.43 -19.98 8.85
N ASN A 179 -5.65 -20.70 7.77
CA ASN A 179 -5.76 -20.16 6.42
C ASN A 179 -6.74 -18.97 6.35
N ILE A 180 -6.21 -17.78 6.10
CA ILE A 180 -7.04 -16.65 5.68
C ILE A 180 -7.44 -16.95 4.23
N SER A 181 -8.66 -17.41 4.03
CA SER A 181 -9.21 -17.67 2.69
C SER A 181 -9.58 -16.34 2.02
N ASP A 182 -9.61 -16.31 0.68
CA ASP A 182 -10.16 -15.20 -0.12
C ASP A 182 -11.62 -14.84 0.26
N ALA A 183 -12.25 -15.64 1.13
CA ALA A 183 -13.58 -15.43 1.69
C ALA A 183 -13.73 -14.18 2.59
N TYR A 184 -12.63 -13.55 3.01
CA TYR A 184 -12.67 -12.30 3.79
C TYR A 184 -12.80 -11.04 2.94
N LEU A 185 -12.59 -11.12 1.61
CA LEU A 185 -12.83 -9.99 0.72
C LEU A 185 -14.34 -9.73 0.61
N ILE A 186 -14.71 -8.46 0.55
CA ILE A 186 -16.07 -8.05 0.21
C ILE A 186 -16.14 -7.96 -1.31
N PRO A 187 -16.69 -9.00 -2.00
CA PRO A 187 -16.70 -9.01 -3.45
C PRO A 187 -17.64 -7.92 -3.99
N PRO A 188 -17.47 -7.53 -5.26
CA PRO A 188 -18.43 -6.61 -5.88
C PRO A 188 -19.82 -7.25 -5.96
N PRO A 189 -20.88 -6.43 -5.93
CA PRO A 189 -22.25 -6.90 -6.14
C PRO A 189 -22.37 -7.66 -7.47
N THR A 190 -23.07 -8.80 -7.46
CA THR A 190 -23.33 -9.60 -8.68
C THR A 190 -24.59 -9.16 -9.42
N GLU A 191 -25.46 -8.41 -8.75
CA GLU A 191 -26.72 -7.89 -9.27
C GLU A 191 -26.91 -6.43 -8.83
N GLY A 192 -27.60 -5.64 -9.63
CA GLY A 192 -27.90 -4.24 -9.35
C GLY A 192 -27.89 -3.38 -10.61
N THR A 193 -28.09 -2.07 -10.43
CA THR A 193 -28.05 -1.11 -11.53
C THR A 193 -26.76 -0.30 -11.48
N PRO A 194 -26.13 -0.01 -12.63
CA PRO A 194 -24.93 0.84 -12.66
C PRO A 194 -25.23 2.22 -12.04
N VAL A 195 -24.32 2.71 -11.23
CA VAL A 195 -24.37 4.06 -10.67
C VAL A 195 -24.49 5.08 -11.81
N PRO A 196 -25.47 6.00 -11.79
CA PRO A 196 -25.65 7.02 -12.83
C PRO A 196 -24.39 7.88 -13.02
N LYS A 197 -24.10 8.32 -14.26
CA LYS A 197 -22.90 9.11 -14.54
C LYS A 197 -22.92 10.53 -13.96
N ASP A 198 -24.09 11.02 -13.61
CA ASP A 198 -24.34 12.29 -12.91
C ASP A 198 -24.44 12.14 -11.38
N ALA A 199 -24.30 10.93 -10.85
CA ALA A 199 -24.25 10.70 -9.41
C ALA A 199 -23.05 11.43 -8.77
N LEU A 200 -23.27 11.91 -7.54
CA LEU A 200 -22.22 12.56 -6.74
C LEU A 200 -21.36 11.49 -6.09
N ILE A 201 -20.12 11.36 -6.55
CA ILE A 201 -19.16 10.41 -6.00
C ILE A 201 -18.16 11.14 -5.10
N MET A 202 -17.97 10.65 -3.88
CA MET A 202 -16.92 11.13 -2.98
C MET A 202 -15.72 10.17 -2.98
N SER A 203 -14.52 10.72 -3.12
CA SER A 203 -13.25 9.99 -2.96
C SER A 203 -12.51 10.52 -1.74
N VAL A 204 -12.20 9.64 -0.80
CA VAL A 204 -11.56 9.96 0.47
C VAL A 204 -10.21 9.25 0.56
N ASP A 205 -9.15 10.04 0.73
CA ASP A 205 -7.77 9.53 0.84
C ASP A 205 -6.88 10.65 1.39
N ASP A 206 -5.93 10.38 2.27
CA ASP A 206 -5.07 11.43 2.81
C ASP A 206 -3.96 11.87 1.82
N SER A 207 -3.65 11.03 0.82
CA SER A 207 -2.74 11.36 -0.27
C SER A 207 -3.42 12.20 -1.35
N SER A 208 -2.95 13.43 -1.57
CA SER A 208 -3.43 14.28 -2.67
C SER A 208 -3.21 13.64 -4.05
N LEU A 209 -2.13 12.85 -4.19
CA LEU A 209 -1.82 12.11 -5.41
C LEU A 209 -2.92 11.08 -5.71
N ILE A 210 -3.33 10.29 -4.70
CA ILE A 210 -4.35 9.25 -4.88
C ILE A 210 -5.72 9.89 -5.14
N ARG A 211 -6.07 10.99 -4.46
CA ARG A 211 -7.29 11.73 -4.78
C ARG A 211 -7.31 12.20 -6.25
N ARG A 212 -6.17 12.70 -6.78
CA ARG A 212 -6.04 13.07 -8.20
C ARG A 212 -6.17 11.85 -9.12
N ALA A 213 -5.53 10.73 -8.76
CA ALA A 213 -5.64 9.48 -9.52
C ALA A 213 -7.08 8.95 -9.58
N MET A 214 -7.77 8.93 -8.45
CA MET A 214 -9.19 8.54 -8.38
C MET A 214 -10.09 9.48 -9.17
N HIS A 215 -9.90 10.80 -9.05
CA HIS A 215 -10.64 11.79 -9.83
C HIS A 215 -10.46 11.56 -11.34
N ARG A 216 -9.22 11.31 -11.78
CA ARG A 216 -8.92 10.98 -13.18
C ARG A 216 -9.64 9.73 -13.63
N LEU A 217 -9.48 8.59 -12.89
CA LEU A 217 -10.10 7.32 -13.23
C LEU A 217 -11.63 7.45 -13.36
N LEU A 218 -12.28 8.07 -12.40
CA LEU A 218 -13.73 8.29 -12.40
C LEU A 218 -14.17 9.19 -13.57
N THR A 219 -13.40 10.24 -13.86
CA THR A 219 -13.67 11.13 -15.01
C THR A 219 -13.52 10.37 -16.34
N GLU A 220 -12.49 9.56 -16.51
CA GLU A 220 -12.30 8.72 -17.69
C GLU A 220 -13.39 7.63 -17.84
N MET A 221 -14.01 7.22 -16.72
CA MET A 221 -15.19 6.36 -16.72
C MET A 221 -16.50 7.12 -17.00
N GLY A 222 -16.45 8.44 -17.17
CA GLY A 222 -17.58 9.31 -17.53
C GLY A 222 -18.36 9.88 -16.35
N TYR A 223 -17.87 9.79 -15.11
CA TYR A 223 -18.47 10.47 -13.96
C TYR A 223 -18.02 11.94 -13.94
N THR A 224 -18.95 12.86 -13.69
CA THR A 224 -18.70 14.30 -13.78
C THR A 224 -18.81 15.03 -12.43
N ASN A 225 -19.52 14.44 -11.47
CA ASN A 225 -19.74 15.02 -10.16
C ASN A 225 -18.89 14.28 -9.13
N ILE A 226 -17.66 14.76 -8.92
CA ILE A 226 -16.69 14.13 -8.02
C ILE A 226 -16.28 15.15 -6.96
N ILE A 227 -16.41 14.77 -5.69
CA ILE A 227 -15.91 15.54 -4.55
C ILE A 227 -14.86 14.73 -3.81
N THR A 228 -13.99 15.41 -3.06
CA THR A 228 -12.91 14.75 -2.33
C THR A 228 -12.89 15.17 -0.87
N ALA A 229 -12.42 14.27 -0.01
CA ALA A 229 -12.08 14.55 1.38
C ALA A 229 -10.66 13.99 1.66
N ASP A 230 -9.95 14.61 2.59
CA ASP A 230 -8.53 14.30 2.85
C ASP A 230 -8.32 13.48 4.13
N ASP A 231 -9.38 13.13 4.84
CA ASP A 231 -9.39 12.21 5.97
C ASP A 231 -10.82 11.82 6.38
N GLY A 232 -10.94 10.95 7.41
CA GLY A 232 -12.22 10.47 7.90
C GLY A 232 -13.11 11.58 8.47
N ASP A 233 -12.55 12.58 9.17
CA ASP A 233 -13.31 13.68 9.74
C ASP A 233 -13.91 14.56 8.64
N SER A 234 -13.12 14.93 7.64
CA SER A 234 -13.57 15.71 6.48
C SER A 234 -14.58 14.92 5.63
N ALA A 235 -14.45 13.60 5.55
CA ALA A 235 -15.41 12.73 4.86
C ALA A 235 -16.78 12.73 5.56
N ILE A 236 -16.81 12.62 6.89
CA ILE A 236 -18.05 12.68 7.68
C ILE A 236 -18.74 14.03 7.52
N GLU A 237 -17.99 15.12 7.58
CA GLU A 237 -18.56 16.47 7.39
C GLU A 237 -19.06 16.69 5.96
N THR A 238 -18.33 16.18 4.97
CA THR A 238 -18.74 16.22 3.56
C THR A 238 -20.01 15.39 3.33
N MET A 239 -20.14 14.23 3.97
CA MET A 239 -21.34 13.41 3.89
C MET A 239 -22.57 14.12 4.45
N LYS A 240 -22.46 14.86 5.57
CA LYS A 240 -23.55 15.63 6.17
C LYS A 240 -24.04 16.75 5.24
N THR A 241 -23.11 17.43 4.57
CA THR A 241 -23.39 18.63 3.80
C THR A 241 -23.77 18.37 2.35
N HIS A 242 -23.13 17.41 1.70
CA HIS A 242 -23.26 17.14 0.26
C HIS A 242 -24.06 15.88 -0.07
N LYS A 243 -24.17 14.91 0.86
CA LYS A 243 -24.91 13.67 0.68
C LYS A 243 -24.52 12.93 -0.61
N PRO A 244 -23.28 12.43 -0.72
CA PRO A 244 -22.83 11.72 -1.91
C PRO A 244 -23.67 10.46 -2.15
N ASP A 245 -23.88 10.13 -3.43
CA ASP A 245 -24.59 8.92 -3.84
C ASP A 245 -23.70 7.67 -3.73
N PHE A 246 -22.37 7.85 -3.74
CA PHE A 246 -21.39 6.77 -3.64
C PHE A 246 -20.09 7.27 -3.03
N VAL A 247 -19.38 6.40 -2.27
CA VAL A 247 -18.12 6.76 -1.60
C VAL A 247 -17.07 5.70 -1.87
N PHE A 248 -15.88 6.16 -2.28
CA PHE A 248 -14.63 5.40 -2.19
C PHE A 248 -13.79 5.96 -1.05
N MET A 249 -13.34 5.14 -0.11
CA MET A 249 -12.69 5.59 1.10
C MET A 249 -11.45 4.75 1.43
N ASP A 250 -10.31 5.39 1.58
CA ASP A 250 -9.11 4.74 2.10
C ASP A 250 -9.33 4.25 3.53
N VAL A 251 -8.72 3.12 3.87
CA VAL A 251 -8.78 2.54 5.21
C VAL A 251 -7.79 3.23 6.14
N VAL A 252 -6.55 3.43 5.70
CA VAL A 252 -5.47 3.95 6.54
C VAL A 252 -5.24 5.43 6.24
N MET A 253 -5.62 6.29 7.16
CA MET A 253 -5.46 7.75 7.06
C MET A 253 -4.92 8.34 8.35
N LYS A 254 -4.28 9.54 8.27
CA LYS A 254 -3.48 10.11 9.36
C LYS A 254 -4.26 10.51 10.62
N ARG A 255 -5.48 10.99 10.50
CA ARG A 255 -6.28 11.49 11.64
C ARG A 255 -7.32 10.47 12.07
N LEU A 256 -8.35 10.30 11.27
CA LEU A 256 -9.39 9.31 11.49
C LEU A 256 -9.34 8.26 10.39
N ASN A 257 -9.10 7.00 10.74
CA ASN A 257 -9.06 5.89 9.81
C ASN A 257 -10.43 5.66 9.16
N GLY A 258 -10.40 5.09 7.94
CA GLY A 258 -11.61 4.88 7.15
C GLY A 258 -12.60 3.91 7.78
N ASP A 259 -12.15 2.91 8.52
CA ASP A 259 -13.04 1.98 9.23
C ASP A 259 -13.79 2.64 10.39
N ASP A 260 -13.13 3.58 11.12
CA ASP A 260 -13.79 4.40 12.14
C ASP A 260 -14.74 5.44 11.51
N ALA A 261 -14.34 6.04 10.37
CA ALA A 261 -15.18 6.92 9.60
C ALA A 261 -16.42 6.18 9.04
N LEU A 262 -16.25 4.96 8.51
CA LEU A 262 -17.34 4.11 8.03
C LEU A 262 -18.39 3.90 9.12
N ALA A 263 -17.97 3.57 10.36
CA ALA A 263 -18.87 3.37 11.48
C ALA A 263 -19.77 4.61 11.72
N GLN A 264 -19.15 5.80 11.78
CA GLN A 264 -19.89 7.06 11.99
C GLN A 264 -20.75 7.45 10.79
N MET A 265 -20.27 7.21 9.57
CA MET A 265 -21.04 7.48 8.35
C MET A 265 -22.27 6.58 8.24
N ARG A 266 -22.22 5.34 8.71
CA ARG A 266 -23.37 4.42 8.79
C ARG A 266 -24.44 4.88 9.77
N GLU A 267 -24.06 5.60 10.83
CA GLU A 267 -25.02 6.24 11.74
C GLU A 267 -25.74 7.43 11.08
N LEU A 268 -25.08 8.12 10.16
CA LEU A 268 -25.66 9.25 9.41
C LEU A 268 -26.54 8.79 8.26
N ASP A 269 -26.06 7.83 7.51
CA ASP A 269 -26.76 7.23 6.36
C ASP A 269 -26.34 5.76 6.19
N ALA A 270 -27.30 4.87 6.44
CA ALA A 270 -27.09 3.44 6.29
C ALA A 270 -27.13 2.96 4.82
N ALA A 271 -27.66 3.79 3.91
CA ALA A 271 -27.96 3.37 2.54
C ALA A 271 -26.83 3.70 1.54
N THR A 272 -26.10 4.81 1.71
CA THR A 272 -25.03 5.20 0.78
C THR A 272 -24.00 4.09 0.62
N PRO A 273 -23.73 3.59 -0.60
CA PRO A 273 -22.68 2.59 -0.83
C PRO A 273 -21.30 3.16 -0.53
N ILE A 274 -20.53 2.48 0.32
CA ILE A 274 -19.17 2.86 0.69
C ILE A 274 -18.24 1.70 0.37
N VAL A 275 -17.34 1.88 -0.60
CA VAL A 275 -16.30 0.92 -0.97
C VAL A 275 -14.99 1.33 -0.30
N MET A 276 -14.41 0.41 0.45
CA MET A 276 -13.12 0.64 1.11
C MET A 276 -11.99 0.39 0.13
N LEU A 277 -11.00 1.28 0.12
CA LEU A 277 -9.76 1.14 -0.64
C LEU A 277 -8.64 0.89 0.37
N SER A 278 -7.78 -0.07 0.13
CA SER A 278 -6.70 -0.35 1.09
C SER A 278 -5.48 -0.97 0.45
N SER A 279 -4.30 -0.58 0.91
CA SER A 279 -3.05 -1.33 0.74
C SER A 279 -2.82 -2.36 1.87
N VAL A 280 -3.61 -2.29 2.95
CA VAL A 280 -3.52 -3.20 4.10
C VAL A 280 -4.43 -4.39 3.88
N THR A 281 -3.92 -5.57 4.19
CA THR A 281 -4.61 -6.87 4.04
C THR A 281 -4.92 -7.53 5.40
N ASP A 282 -4.89 -6.74 6.49
CA ASP A 282 -5.23 -7.24 7.81
C ASP A 282 -6.68 -7.75 7.88
N SER A 283 -6.83 -9.02 8.23
CA SER A 283 -8.13 -9.70 8.25
C SER A 283 -9.11 -9.09 9.26
N ASN A 284 -8.61 -8.54 10.38
CA ASN A 284 -9.47 -7.94 11.39
C ASN A 284 -10.10 -6.65 10.85
N THR A 285 -9.31 -5.84 10.15
CA THR A 285 -9.80 -4.60 9.51
C THR A 285 -10.81 -4.90 8.41
N ILE A 286 -10.55 -5.91 7.56
CA ILE A 286 -11.49 -6.33 6.51
C ILE A 286 -12.81 -6.82 7.13
N GLU A 287 -12.73 -7.70 8.14
CA GLU A 287 -13.94 -8.24 8.80
C GLU A 287 -14.72 -7.14 9.54
N ARG A 288 -14.01 -6.16 10.13
CA ARG A 288 -14.63 -5.00 10.73
C ARG A 288 -15.38 -4.16 9.70
N CYS A 289 -14.76 -3.83 8.55
CA CYS A 289 -15.42 -3.11 7.47
C CYS A 289 -16.65 -3.86 6.95
N LYS A 290 -16.55 -5.18 6.80
CA LYS A 290 -17.67 -6.03 6.41
C LYS A 290 -18.82 -6.00 7.42
N THR A 291 -18.51 -6.14 8.72
CA THR A 291 -19.49 -6.06 9.81
C THR A 291 -20.18 -4.70 9.86
N LEU A 292 -19.46 -3.63 9.58
CA LEU A 292 -19.98 -2.26 9.49
C LEU A 292 -20.77 -2.00 8.21
N GLY A 293 -20.89 -2.99 7.32
CA GLY A 293 -21.71 -2.88 6.10
C GLY A 293 -21.02 -2.10 4.98
N ALA A 294 -19.71 -2.25 4.82
CA ALA A 294 -19.03 -1.79 3.61
C ALA A 294 -19.63 -2.46 2.37
N HIS A 295 -19.84 -1.69 1.31
CA HIS A 295 -20.38 -2.16 0.03
C HIS A 295 -19.37 -3.00 -0.76
N GLY A 296 -18.08 -2.78 -0.53
CA GLY A 296 -17.00 -3.48 -1.16
C GLY A 296 -15.66 -3.20 -0.47
N PHE A 297 -14.64 -3.98 -0.85
CA PHE A 297 -13.27 -3.79 -0.40
C PHE A 297 -12.31 -4.03 -1.58
N VAL A 298 -11.54 -3.02 -1.93
CA VAL A 298 -10.64 -3.01 -3.09
C VAL A 298 -9.20 -2.81 -2.63
N PHE A 299 -8.32 -3.67 -3.10
CA PHE A 299 -6.89 -3.50 -2.86
C PHE A 299 -6.26 -2.50 -3.82
N LYS A 300 -5.47 -1.59 -3.28
CA LYS A 300 -4.57 -0.72 -4.05
C LYS A 300 -3.37 -1.54 -4.60
N PRO A 301 -2.67 -1.15 -5.68
CA PRO A 301 -2.86 0.09 -6.43
C PRO A 301 -3.96 -0.05 -7.49
N LEU A 302 -4.64 1.05 -7.74
CA LEU A 302 -5.56 1.21 -8.86
C LEU A 302 -4.80 1.83 -10.03
N ASN A 303 -4.18 1.03 -10.89
CA ASN A 303 -3.55 1.53 -12.12
C ASN A 303 -4.60 1.91 -13.19
N ALA A 304 -4.18 2.65 -14.21
CA ALA A 304 -5.08 3.22 -15.22
C ALA A 304 -5.91 2.17 -15.97
N ASP A 305 -5.36 0.97 -16.23
CA ASP A 305 -6.01 -0.06 -17.05
C ASP A 305 -6.88 -1.00 -16.21
N SER A 306 -6.32 -1.64 -15.18
CA SER A 306 -7.08 -2.56 -14.33
C SER A 306 -7.97 -1.84 -13.31
N GLY A 307 -7.57 -0.64 -12.85
CA GLY A 307 -8.32 0.13 -11.87
C GLY A 307 -9.73 0.47 -12.33
N LYS A 308 -9.91 0.87 -13.60
CA LYS A 308 -11.24 1.14 -14.17
C LYS A 308 -12.16 -0.08 -14.13
N GLN A 309 -11.64 -1.26 -14.48
CA GLN A 309 -12.43 -2.50 -14.47
C GLN A 309 -12.82 -2.88 -13.04
N VAL A 310 -11.89 -2.76 -12.10
CA VAL A 310 -12.14 -3.04 -10.69
C VAL A 310 -13.17 -2.06 -10.12
N LEU A 311 -12.99 -0.75 -10.29
CA LEU A 311 -13.96 0.25 -9.81
C LEU A 311 -15.33 0.08 -10.45
N ALA A 312 -15.38 -0.22 -11.76
CA ALA A 312 -16.64 -0.45 -12.47
C ALA A 312 -17.45 -1.61 -11.89
N SER A 313 -16.79 -2.66 -11.42
CA SER A 313 -17.47 -3.83 -10.81
C SER A 313 -18.19 -3.47 -9.51
N TYR A 314 -17.71 -2.45 -8.76
CA TYR A 314 -18.31 -1.99 -7.52
C TYR A 314 -19.32 -0.84 -7.71
N LEU A 315 -19.28 -0.11 -8.83
CA LEU A 315 -20.20 1.00 -9.13
C LEU A 315 -21.55 0.48 -9.61
N VAL A 316 -22.15 -0.35 -8.76
CA VAL A 316 -23.46 -1.00 -8.92
C VAL A 316 -24.22 -0.84 -7.60
N VAL A 317 -25.53 -0.51 -7.64
CA VAL A 317 -26.40 -0.28 -6.49
C VAL A 317 -27.75 -0.96 -6.67
#